data_7425a732857eb4421b7726b2b7a741f8
#
_entry.id   7425a732857eb4421b7726b2b7a741f8
#
_cell.length_a   1.000
_cell.length_b   1.000
_cell.length_c   1.000
_cell.angle_alpha   90.00
_cell.angle_beta   90.00
_cell.angle_gamma   90.00
#
_symmetry.space_group_name_H-M   'P 1'
#
loop_
_entity.id
_entity.type
_entity.pdbx_description
1 polymer ?
#
loop_
_entity_poly.entity_id
_entity_poly.type
_entity_poly.pdbx_seq_one_letter_code
_entity_poly.pdbx_strand_id
1 'polypeptide(L)'
;MTPQLKQRPARLRRSQAERRSESEQGLLQAAITVVVEDGVGAFTFDAVGRLGGFSRGLATVRFGSKQGLIDAVITHLREHQDMLLAQHGIDNLSGFEAILAYVDFCLRDLTAKSERRAYFMLLSSAVADASEMRAAFAKTHARIEQLLAAWVLRGQAEGDIRREIDAQAAALMIGSLIFGVSMQCLVDPQTDVDPICETSLAMLRLSLGVR
;
A
#
# COMPACT_ATOMS: atom_id res chain seq x y z
N MET A 1 15.67 24.22 56.28
CA MET A 1 15.24 24.15 54.87
C MET A 1 15.96 22.99 54.24
N THR A 2 15.26 21.86 54.08
CA THR A 2 15.83 20.64 53.52
C THR A 2 15.53 20.62 52.00
N PRO A 3 16.51 20.37 51.15
CA PRO A 3 16.26 20.34 49.70
C PRO A 3 15.51 19.04 49.32
N GLN A 4 14.35 19.19 48.71
CA GLN A 4 13.62 18.09 48.08
C GLN A 4 14.39 17.62 46.83
N LEU A 5 14.89 16.41 46.87
CA LEU A 5 15.41 15.65 45.71
C LEU A 5 14.25 15.39 44.73
N LYS A 6 14.27 16.05 43.57
CA LYS A 6 13.41 15.73 42.44
C LYS A 6 13.73 14.34 41.93
N GLN A 7 12.84 13.38 42.20
CA GLN A 7 12.88 12.04 41.61
C GLN A 7 12.72 12.18 40.09
N ARG A 8 13.73 11.78 39.32
CA ARG A 8 13.65 11.60 37.85
C ARG A 8 12.66 10.44 37.60
N PRO A 9 11.67 10.61 36.70
CA PRO A 9 10.77 9.52 36.37
C PRO A 9 11.58 8.34 35.81
N ALA A 10 11.35 7.15 36.37
CA ALA A 10 11.94 5.90 35.90
C ALA A 10 11.52 5.67 34.44
N ARG A 11 12.46 5.69 33.50
CA ARG A 11 12.23 5.23 32.13
C ARG A 11 11.81 3.76 32.20
N LEU A 12 10.54 3.50 31.94
CA LEU A 12 10.01 2.14 31.77
C LEU A 12 10.91 1.38 30.78
N ARG A 13 11.51 0.31 31.25
CA ARG A 13 12.37 -0.56 30.44
C ARG A 13 11.48 -1.25 29.40
N ARG A 14 11.56 -0.83 28.11
CA ARG A 14 10.85 -1.46 27.01
C ARG A 14 11.13 -2.96 26.98
N SER A 15 10.09 -3.75 26.74
CA SER A 15 10.19 -5.21 26.66
C SER A 15 11.02 -5.63 25.44
N GLN A 16 11.51 -6.86 25.40
CA GLN A 16 12.20 -7.41 24.24
C GLN A 16 11.28 -7.45 23.00
N ALA A 17 9.99 -7.73 23.19
CA ALA A 17 9.00 -7.76 22.13
C ALA A 17 8.80 -6.36 21.50
N GLU A 18 8.68 -5.31 22.33
CA GLU A 18 8.56 -3.93 21.85
C GLU A 18 9.79 -3.49 21.04
N ARG A 19 11.02 -3.78 21.55
CA ARG A 19 12.25 -3.47 20.82
C ARG A 19 12.36 -4.25 19.50
N ARG A 20 11.82 -5.48 19.49
CA ARG A 20 11.78 -6.31 18.29
C ARG A 20 10.85 -5.70 17.25
N SER A 21 9.64 -5.31 17.63
CA SER A 21 8.66 -4.66 16.76
C SER A 21 9.18 -3.31 16.22
N GLU A 22 9.73 -2.46 17.09
CA GLU A 22 10.31 -1.17 16.70
C GLU A 22 11.44 -1.33 15.66
N SER A 23 12.35 -2.29 15.87
CA SER A 23 13.45 -2.52 14.92
C SER A 23 12.96 -3.08 13.59
N GLU A 24 11.93 -3.92 13.59
CA GLU A 24 11.32 -4.47 12.38
C GLU A 24 10.64 -3.38 11.56
N GLN A 25 9.81 -2.54 12.21
CA GLN A 25 9.18 -1.39 11.56
C GLN A 25 10.21 -0.41 11.00
N GLY A 26 11.26 -0.11 11.78
CA GLY A 26 12.34 0.77 11.30
C GLY A 26 13.08 0.22 10.08
N LEU A 27 13.32 -1.10 10.02
CA LEU A 27 13.91 -1.75 8.86
C LEU A 27 12.98 -1.76 7.65
N LEU A 28 11.67 -1.99 7.83
CA LEU A 28 10.68 -1.94 6.75
C LEU A 28 10.55 -0.53 6.18
N GLN A 29 10.52 0.50 7.04
CA GLN A 29 10.50 1.88 6.58
C GLN A 29 11.78 2.28 5.83
N ALA A 30 12.95 1.86 6.32
CA ALA A 30 14.21 2.06 5.60
C ALA A 30 14.22 1.33 4.25
N ALA A 31 13.65 0.13 4.19
CA ALA A 31 13.52 -0.64 2.96
C ALA A 31 12.66 0.10 1.91
N ILE A 32 11.54 0.66 2.32
CA ILE A 32 10.66 1.50 1.49
C ILE A 32 11.44 2.71 0.96
N THR A 33 12.15 3.41 1.83
CA THR A 33 12.94 4.58 1.45
C THR A 33 14.04 4.23 0.45
N VAL A 34 14.79 3.14 0.65
CA VAL A 34 15.80 2.66 -0.32
C VAL A 34 15.18 2.40 -1.70
N VAL A 35 14.01 1.75 -1.74
CA VAL A 35 13.34 1.49 -3.02
C VAL A 35 12.96 2.80 -3.73
N VAL A 36 12.42 3.77 -2.99
CA VAL A 36 11.92 5.03 -3.58
C VAL A 36 13.04 5.97 -4.01
N GLU A 37 14.12 6.05 -3.22
CA GLU A 37 15.21 7.01 -3.45
C GLU A 37 16.31 6.43 -4.33
N ASP A 38 16.71 5.16 -4.09
CA ASP A 38 17.86 4.54 -4.75
C ASP A 38 17.46 3.50 -5.80
N GLY A 39 16.17 3.15 -5.88
CA GLY A 39 15.62 2.17 -6.80
C GLY A 39 15.71 0.71 -6.31
N VAL A 40 14.99 -0.19 -7.00
CA VAL A 40 14.89 -1.62 -6.62
C VAL A 40 16.24 -2.34 -6.71
N GLY A 41 17.15 -1.89 -7.59
CA GLY A 41 18.50 -2.45 -7.71
C GLY A 41 19.35 -2.25 -6.44
N ALA A 42 19.15 -1.15 -5.72
CA ALA A 42 19.85 -0.83 -4.48
C ALA A 42 19.30 -1.57 -3.25
N PHE A 43 18.22 -2.30 -3.38
CA PHE A 43 17.52 -2.98 -2.30
C PHE A 43 18.34 -4.16 -1.77
N THR A 44 19.18 -3.90 -0.77
CA THR A 44 20.06 -4.85 -0.10
C THR A 44 19.99 -4.73 1.42
N PHE A 45 20.33 -5.79 2.14
CA PHE A 45 20.40 -5.74 3.61
C PHE A 45 21.38 -4.68 4.13
N ASP A 46 22.49 -4.42 3.40
CA ASP A 46 23.45 -3.38 3.77
C ASP A 46 22.86 -1.98 3.65
N ALA A 47 22.18 -1.68 2.53
CA ALA A 47 21.55 -0.38 2.30
C ALA A 47 20.42 -0.14 3.32
N VAL A 48 19.55 -1.13 3.50
CA VAL A 48 18.42 -1.05 4.44
C VAL A 48 18.91 -0.93 5.90
N GLY A 49 19.89 -1.74 6.30
CA GLY A 49 20.47 -1.66 7.64
C GLY A 49 21.12 -0.31 7.92
N ARG A 50 21.93 0.19 6.99
CA ARG A 50 22.62 1.48 7.10
C ARG A 50 21.62 2.64 7.21
N LEU A 51 20.60 2.68 6.36
CA LEU A 51 19.60 3.74 6.37
C LEU A 51 18.73 3.70 7.63
N GLY A 52 18.33 2.49 8.08
CA GLY A 52 17.53 2.31 9.28
C GLY A 52 18.29 2.47 10.60
N GLY A 53 19.62 2.66 10.56
CA GLY A 53 20.45 2.72 11.77
C GLY A 53 20.65 1.35 12.44
N PHE A 54 20.50 0.25 11.69
CA PHE A 54 20.67 -1.13 12.15
C PHE A 54 21.84 -1.82 11.46
N SER A 55 22.34 -2.89 12.08
CA SER A 55 23.36 -3.72 11.44
C SER A 55 22.76 -4.59 10.33
N ARG A 56 23.58 -4.87 9.28
CA ARG A 56 23.22 -5.89 8.28
C ARG A 56 22.82 -7.23 8.93
N GLY A 57 23.56 -7.64 9.97
CA GLY A 57 23.29 -8.88 10.69
C GLY A 57 21.91 -8.91 11.32
N LEU A 58 21.42 -7.78 11.88
CA LEU A 58 20.07 -7.70 12.42
C LEU A 58 19.02 -7.85 11.31
N ALA A 59 19.19 -7.18 10.18
CA ALA A 59 18.28 -7.31 9.05
C ALA A 59 18.26 -8.75 8.50
N THR A 60 19.42 -9.39 8.37
CA THR A 60 19.52 -10.79 7.94
C THR A 60 18.84 -11.74 8.92
N VAL A 61 19.06 -11.58 10.23
CA VAL A 61 18.42 -12.42 11.27
C VAL A 61 16.90 -12.21 11.28
N ARG A 62 16.43 -11.00 10.96
CA ARG A 62 15.00 -10.65 10.98
C ARG A 62 14.24 -11.25 9.81
N PHE A 63 14.79 -11.14 8.61
CA PHE A 63 14.08 -11.48 7.36
C PHE A 63 14.62 -12.72 6.65
N GLY A 64 15.78 -13.25 7.08
CA GLY A 64 16.40 -14.48 6.56
C GLY A 64 17.03 -14.30 5.19
N SER A 65 16.27 -13.95 4.18
CA SER A 65 16.70 -13.79 2.79
C SER A 65 16.23 -12.47 2.19
N LYS A 66 16.81 -12.08 1.04
CA LYS A 66 16.32 -10.93 0.27
C LYS A 66 14.85 -11.10 -0.08
N GLN A 67 14.43 -12.31 -0.46
CA GLN A 67 13.03 -12.61 -0.70
C GLN A 67 12.17 -12.41 0.55
N GLY A 68 12.61 -12.90 1.71
CA GLY A 68 11.89 -12.69 2.98
C GLY A 68 11.74 -11.21 3.36
N LEU A 69 12.75 -10.37 3.06
CA LEU A 69 12.62 -8.92 3.25
C LEU A 69 11.60 -8.32 2.28
N ILE A 70 11.61 -8.74 1.01
CA ILE A 70 10.64 -8.28 0.00
C ILE A 70 9.21 -8.66 0.41
N ASP A 71 8.99 -9.91 0.80
CA ASP A 71 7.68 -10.41 1.25
C ASP A 71 7.19 -9.64 2.48
N ALA A 72 8.08 -9.34 3.41
CA ALA A 72 7.76 -8.52 4.58
C ALA A 72 7.39 -7.08 4.19
N VAL A 73 8.10 -6.46 3.25
CA VAL A 73 7.76 -5.12 2.73
C VAL A 73 6.39 -5.15 2.03
N ILE A 74 6.14 -6.11 1.15
CA ILE A 74 4.84 -6.22 0.45
C ILE A 74 3.70 -6.41 1.47
N THR A 75 3.91 -7.26 2.48
CA THR A 75 2.95 -7.48 3.55
C THR A 75 2.68 -6.19 4.33
N HIS A 76 3.73 -5.48 4.71
CA HIS A 76 3.63 -4.21 5.44
C HIS A 76 2.86 -3.14 4.63
N LEU A 77 3.18 -2.99 3.34
CA LEU A 77 2.49 -2.05 2.45
C LEU A 77 0.99 -2.37 2.33
N ARG A 78 0.66 -3.68 2.22
CA ARG A 78 -0.73 -4.14 2.18
C ARG A 78 -1.45 -3.86 3.49
N GLU A 79 -0.86 -4.20 4.64
CA GLU A 79 -1.47 -3.97 5.96
C GLU A 79 -1.67 -2.48 6.23
N HIS A 80 -0.72 -1.65 5.82
CA HIS A 80 -0.85 -0.20 5.89
C HIS A 80 -2.02 0.31 5.06
N GLN A 81 -2.18 -0.19 3.82
CA GLN A 81 -3.33 0.14 2.97
C GLN A 81 -4.65 -0.30 3.60
N ASP A 82 -4.74 -1.54 4.10
CA ASP A 82 -5.94 -2.06 4.76
C ASP A 82 -6.34 -1.19 5.97
N MET A 83 -5.35 -0.79 6.78
CA MET A 83 -5.57 0.12 7.92
C MET A 83 -6.13 1.48 7.48
N LEU A 84 -5.59 2.07 6.42
CA LEU A 84 -6.07 3.34 5.90
C LEU A 84 -7.50 3.23 5.35
N LEU A 85 -7.82 2.17 4.61
CA LEU A 85 -9.18 1.92 4.12
C LEU A 85 -10.19 1.79 5.27
N ALA A 86 -9.81 1.06 6.32
CA ALA A 86 -10.64 0.94 7.52
C ALA A 86 -10.85 2.28 8.24
N GLN A 87 -9.80 3.11 8.35
CA GLN A 87 -9.89 4.46 8.94
C GLN A 87 -10.81 5.39 8.14
N HIS A 88 -10.87 5.25 6.81
CA HIS A 88 -11.78 6.00 5.94
C HIS A 88 -13.21 5.45 5.95
N GLY A 89 -13.48 4.35 6.67
CA GLY A 89 -14.81 3.77 6.82
C GLY A 89 -15.42 3.24 5.52
N ILE A 90 -14.59 2.91 4.53
CA ILE A 90 -15.03 2.49 3.18
C ILE A 90 -15.95 1.26 3.24
N ASP A 91 -15.69 0.35 4.16
CA ASP A 91 -16.52 -0.86 4.33
C ASP A 91 -17.96 -0.57 4.76
N ASN A 92 -18.22 0.62 5.33
CA ASN A 92 -19.56 1.05 5.77
C ASN A 92 -20.36 1.77 4.66
N LEU A 93 -19.75 2.05 3.51
CA LEU A 93 -20.39 2.71 2.38
C LEU A 93 -21.24 1.72 1.56
N SER A 94 -22.17 2.21 0.75
CA SER A 94 -22.81 1.38 -0.29
C SER A 94 -21.75 0.81 -1.24
N GLY A 95 -22.11 -0.25 -1.98
CA GLY A 95 -21.14 -0.89 -2.89
C GLY A 95 -20.58 0.10 -3.91
N PHE A 96 -21.41 0.98 -4.45
CA PHE A 96 -21.01 1.97 -5.43
C PHE A 96 -20.12 3.07 -4.83
N GLU A 97 -20.53 3.63 -3.70
CA GLU A 97 -19.74 4.65 -3.00
C GLU A 97 -18.39 4.10 -2.48
N ALA A 98 -18.35 2.84 -2.06
CA ALA A 98 -17.11 2.18 -1.67
C ALA A 98 -16.10 2.11 -2.83
N ILE A 99 -16.56 1.78 -4.05
CA ILE A 99 -15.71 1.78 -5.26
C ILE A 99 -15.18 3.18 -5.53
N LEU A 100 -16.03 4.20 -5.53
CA LEU A 100 -15.65 5.58 -5.80
C LEU A 100 -14.66 6.10 -4.77
N ALA A 101 -14.93 5.88 -3.48
CA ALA A 101 -14.05 6.26 -2.38
C ALA A 101 -12.69 5.54 -2.44
N TYR A 102 -12.69 4.26 -2.80
CA TYR A 102 -11.46 3.50 -2.98
C TYR A 102 -10.58 4.03 -4.13
N VAL A 103 -11.20 4.34 -5.27
CA VAL A 103 -10.49 4.90 -6.42
C VAL A 103 -9.93 6.29 -6.10
N ASP A 104 -10.74 7.16 -5.51
CA ASP A 104 -10.32 8.50 -5.07
C ASP A 104 -9.13 8.41 -4.11
N PHE A 105 -9.25 7.58 -3.06
CA PHE A 105 -8.17 7.33 -2.10
C PHE A 105 -6.91 6.82 -2.80
N CYS A 106 -7.04 5.81 -3.66
CA CYS A 106 -5.88 5.22 -4.34
C CYS A 106 -5.17 6.21 -5.26
N LEU A 107 -5.89 7.04 -6.00
CA LEU A 107 -5.28 8.00 -6.93
C LEU A 107 -4.65 9.19 -6.21
N ARG A 108 -5.31 9.77 -5.22
CA ARG A 108 -4.77 10.91 -4.46
C ARG A 108 -3.57 10.54 -3.57
N ASP A 109 -3.53 9.31 -3.05
CA ASP A 109 -2.42 8.84 -2.21
C ASP A 109 -1.12 8.58 -3.01
N LEU A 110 -1.17 8.56 -4.35
CA LEU A 110 -0.02 8.33 -5.23
C LEU A 110 1.10 9.38 -5.07
N THR A 111 0.71 10.63 -4.91
CA THR A 111 1.66 11.75 -4.81
C THR A 111 2.10 12.02 -3.37
N ALA A 112 1.32 11.58 -2.40
CA ALA A 112 1.50 11.94 -1.00
C ALA A 112 2.43 11.00 -0.23
N LYS A 113 2.60 9.71 -0.65
CA LYS A 113 3.26 8.70 0.18
C LYS A 113 4.27 7.83 -0.56
N SER A 114 5.42 7.64 0.09
CA SER A 114 6.51 6.75 -0.33
C SER A 114 6.08 5.29 -0.46
N GLU A 115 5.13 4.84 0.38
CA GLU A 115 4.64 3.47 0.42
C GLU A 115 3.99 3.06 -0.90
N ARG A 116 3.14 3.90 -1.47
CA ARG A 116 2.48 3.62 -2.75
C ARG A 116 3.49 3.60 -3.90
N ARG A 117 4.42 4.53 -3.92
CA ARG A 117 5.50 4.56 -4.91
C ARG A 117 6.36 3.31 -4.82
N ALA A 118 6.79 2.91 -3.63
CA ALA A 118 7.56 1.69 -3.41
C ALA A 118 6.82 0.44 -3.90
N TYR A 119 5.51 0.34 -3.63
CA TYR A 119 4.68 -0.77 -4.10
C TYR A 119 4.74 -0.93 -5.62
N PHE A 120 4.49 0.14 -6.36
CA PHE A 120 4.48 0.08 -7.83
C PHE A 120 5.88 -0.07 -8.43
N MET A 121 6.93 0.47 -7.81
CA MET A 121 8.32 0.26 -8.24
C MET A 121 8.73 -1.21 -8.08
N LEU A 122 8.42 -1.83 -6.94
CA LEU A 122 8.66 -3.25 -6.70
C LEU A 122 7.85 -4.14 -7.66
N LEU A 123 6.56 -3.81 -7.87
CA LEU A 123 5.70 -4.54 -8.81
C LEU A 123 6.24 -4.47 -10.24
N SER A 124 6.67 -3.32 -10.69
CA SER A 124 7.25 -3.13 -12.04
C SER A 124 8.51 -3.97 -12.23
N SER A 125 9.41 -3.97 -11.24
CA SER A 125 10.60 -4.83 -11.25
C SER A 125 10.23 -6.31 -11.23
N ALA A 126 9.24 -6.71 -10.42
CA ALA A 126 8.79 -8.09 -10.37
C ALA A 126 8.26 -8.60 -11.71
N VAL A 127 7.58 -7.75 -12.46
CA VAL A 127 7.07 -8.07 -13.81
C VAL A 127 8.20 -8.11 -14.83
N ALA A 128 9.09 -7.11 -14.83
CA ALA A 128 10.19 -7.01 -15.78
C ALA A 128 11.18 -8.18 -15.65
N ASP A 129 11.53 -8.57 -14.42
CA ASP A 129 12.54 -9.58 -14.15
C ASP A 129 11.96 -11.00 -14.06
N ALA A 130 10.64 -11.18 -14.25
CA ALA A 130 9.91 -12.44 -14.07
C ALA A 130 10.25 -13.11 -12.70
N SER A 131 10.47 -12.30 -11.68
CA SER A 131 11.00 -12.73 -10.40
C SER A 131 9.98 -13.48 -9.52
N GLU A 132 10.46 -14.15 -8.47
CA GLU A 132 9.63 -14.84 -7.48
C GLU A 132 8.66 -13.87 -6.77
N MET A 133 8.95 -12.57 -6.74
CA MET A 133 8.05 -11.52 -6.22
C MET A 133 6.69 -11.49 -6.93
N ARG A 134 6.59 -11.93 -8.19
CA ARG A 134 5.32 -11.96 -8.95
C ARG A 134 4.24 -12.73 -8.21
N ALA A 135 4.58 -13.83 -7.54
CA ALA A 135 3.60 -14.64 -6.81
C ALA A 135 2.99 -13.89 -5.61
N ALA A 136 3.79 -13.10 -4.88
CA ALA A 136 3.32 -12.27 -3.78
C ALA A 136 2.38 -11.16 -4.27
N PHE A 137 2.76 -10.48 -5.36
CA PHE A 137 1.90 -9.46 -5.98
C PHE A 137 0.61 -10.05 -6.55
N ALA A 138 0.68 -11.22 -7.22
CA ALA A 138 -0.51 -11.88 -7.75
C ALA A 138 -1.55 -12.18 -6.65
N LYS A 139 -1.12 -12.62 -5.47
CA LYS A 139 -2.01 -12.82 -4.31
C LYS A 139 -2.65 -11.52 -3.84
N THR A 140 -1.87 -10.44 -3.78
CA THR A 140 -2.39 -9.12 -3.37
C THR A 140 -3.39 -8.59 -4.39
N HIS A 141 -3.09 -8.70 -5.69
CA HIS A 141 -4.00 -8.28 -6.76
C HIS A 141 -5.30 -9.08 -6.77
N ALA A 142 -5.23 -10.41 -6.67
CA ALA A 142 -6.41 -11.27 -6.59
C ALA A 142 -7.33 -10.90 -5.41
N ARG A 143 -6.75 -10.54 -4.24
CA ARG A 143 -7.52 -10.09 -3.08
C ARG A 143 -8.23 -8.75 -3.35
N ILE A 144 -7.54 -7.78 -3.96
CA ILE A 144 -8.14 -6.49 -4.30
C ILE A 144 -9.24 -6.66 -5.33
N GLU A 145 -9.02 -7.50 -6.34
CA GLU A 145 -10.01 -7.83 -7.37
C GLU A 145 -11.28 -8.46 -6.74
N GLN A 146 -11.11 -9.40 -5.81
CA GLN A 146 -12.23 -9.99 -5.06
C GLN A 146 -12.99 -8.96 -4.24
N LEU A 147 -12.29 -8.03 -3.58
CA LEU A 147 -12.90 -6.96 -2.81
C LEU A 147 -13.73 -6.01 -3.70
N LEU A 148 -13.15 -5.58 -4.82
CA LEU A 148 -13.83 -4.73 -5.80
C LEU A 148 -15.05 -5.43 -6.41
N ALA A 149 -14.92 -6.71 -6.78
CA ALA A 149 -16.04 -7.51 -7.29
C ALA A 149 -17.17 -7.64 -6.26
N ALA A 150 -16.83 -7.85 -4.98
CA ALA A 150 -17.81 -7.88 -3.90
C ALA A 150 -18.57 -6.54 -3.75
N TRP A 151 -17.87 -5.40 -3.89
CA TRP A 151 -18.52 -4.09 -3.87
C TRP A 151 -19.42 -3.86 -5.10
N VAL A 152 -19.00 -4.33 -6.29
CA VAL A 152 -19.86 -4.29 -7.49
C VAL A 152 -21.15 -5.08 -7.26
N LEU A 153 -21.04 -6.33 -6.78
CA LEU A 153 -22.21 -7.18 -6.48
C LEU A 153 -23.12 -6.55 -5.42
N ARG A 154 -22.53 -5.93 -4.39
CA ARG A 154 -23.29 -5.21 -3.36
C ARG A 154 -24.05 -4.03 -3.96
N GLY A 155 -23.41 -3.19 -4.77
CA GLY A 155 -24.06 -2.06 -5.44
C GLY A 155 -25.15 -2.49 -6.44
N GLN A 156 -25.00 -3.65 -7.08
CA GLN A 156 -26.06 -4.25 -7.90
C GLN A 156 -27.27 -4.68 -7.07
N ALA A 157 -27.02 -5.26 -5.90
CA ALA A 157 -28.10 -5.65 -4.97
C ALA A 157 -28.82 -4.44 -4.36
N GLU A 158 -28.09 -3.36 -4.09
CA GLU A 158 -28.59 -2.07 -3.60
C GLU A 158 -29.33 -1.27 -4.70
N GLY A 159 -29.10 -1.57 -5.97
CA GLY A 159 -29.71 -0.90 -7.12
C GLY A 159 -28.93 0.32 -7.61
N ASP A 160 -27.72 0.55 -7.14
CA ASP A 160 -26.85 1.68 -7.51
C ASP A 160 -25.97 1.37 -8.72
N ILE A 161 -25.66 0.09 -8.94
CA ILE A 161 -24.88 -0.40 -10.09
C ILE A 161 -25.77 -1.20 -11.02
N ARG A 162 -25.58 -1.01 -12.32
CA ARG A 162 -26.32 -1.73 -13.38
C ARG A 162 -26.06 -3.24 -13.29
N ARG A 163 -27.15 -4.02 -13.33
CA ARG A 163 -27.12 -5.49 -13.13
C ARG A 163 -26.46 -6.27 -14.26
N GLU A 164 -26.43 -5.71 -15.48
CA GLU A 164 -25.82 -6.33 -16.64
C GLU A 164 -24.28 -6.28 -16.64
N ILE A 165 -23.66 -5.56 -15.69
CA ILE A 165 -22.20 -5.45 -15.60
C ILE A 165 -21.66 -6.71 -14.95
N ASP A 166 -20.69 -7.33 -15.61
CA ASP A 166 -19.91 -8.43 -15.03
C ASP A 166 -19.01 -7.90 -13.90
N ALA A 167 -19.21 -8.40 -12.69
CA ALA A 167 -18.52 -7.89 -11.50
C ALA A 167 -17.00 -8.13 -11.53
N GLN A 168 -16.56 -9.26 -12.08
CA GLN A 168 -15.14 -9.58 -12.20
C GLN A 168 -14.45 -8.71 -13.25
N ALA A 169 -15.08 -8.54 -14.42
CA ALA A 169 -14.55 -7.66 -15.45
C ALA A 169 -14.47 -6.20 -14.97
N ALA A 170 -15.50 -5.72 -14.26
CA ALA A 170 -15.51 -4.39 -13.67
C ALA A 170 -14.39 -4.22 -12.61
N ALA A 171 -14.20 -5.20 -11.75
CA ALA A 171 -13.14 -5.19 -10.73
C ALA A 171 -11.75 -5.11 -11.37
N LEU A 172 -11.48 -5.94 -12.40
CA LEU A 172 -10.22 -5.93 -13.13
C LEU A 172 -10.00 -4.58 -13.84
N MET A 173 -11.05 -4.02 -14.47
CA MET A 173 -10.99 -2.71 -15.13
C MET A 173 -10.66 -1.59 -14.13
N ILE A 174 -11.30 -1.57 -12.96
CA ILE A 174 -11.04 -0.58 -11.91
C ILE A 174 -9.60 -0.70 -11.39
N GLY A 175 -9.14 -1.92 -11.13
CA GLY A 175 -7.76 -2.19 -10.74
C GLY A 175 -6.74 -1.74 -11.81
N SER A 176 -7.05 -1.98 -13.08
CA SER A 176 -6.23 -1.57 -14.23
C SER A 176 -6.17 -0.05 -14.38
N LEU A 177 -7.26 0.67 -14.12
CA LEU A 177 -7.29 2.14 -14.09
C LEU A 177 -6.31 2.68 -13.03
N ILE A 178 -6.43 2.19 -11.79
CA ILE A 178 -5.54 2.60 -10.69
C ILE A 178 -4.08 2.29 -11.03
N PHE A 179 -3.81 1.09 -11.55
CA PHE A 179 -2.47 0.68 -11.94
C PHE A 179 -1.90 1.57 -13.05
N GLY A 180 -2.68 1.83 -14.12
CA GLY A 180 -2.25 2.65 -15.25
C GLY A 180 -1.91 4.08 -14.83
N VAL A 181 -2.78 4.73 -14.04
CA VAL A 181 -2.52 6.09 -13.52
C VAL A 181 -1.27 6.08 -12.62
N SER A 182 -1.14 5.07 -11.74
CA SER A 182 0.03 4.95 -10.86
C SER A 182 1.34 4.85 -11.65
N MET A 183 1.34 4.08 -12.73
CA MET A 183 2.52 3.95 -13.61
C MET A 183 2.87 5.26 -14.31
N GLN A 184 1.86 6.01 -14.80
CA GLN A 184 2.10 7.33 -15.41
C GLN A 184 2.71 8.31 -14.40
N CYS A 185 2.24 8.34 -13.16
CA CYS A 185 2.82 9.18 -12.10
C CYS A 185 4.25 8.77 -11.71
N LEU A 186 4.62 7.50 -11.87
CA LEU A 186 6.02 7.07 -11.68
C LEU A 186 6.92 7.51 -12.84
N VAL A 187 6.39 7.52 -14.06
CA VAL A 187 7.11 7.99 -15.28
C VAL A 187 7.30 9.49 -15.24
N ASP A 188 6.26 10.24 -14.87
CA ASP A 188 6.29 11.69 -14.71
C ASP A 188 5.77 12.11 -13.32
N PRO A 189 6.67 12.32 -12.35
CA PRO A 189 6.30 12.76 -11.00
C PRO A 189 5.65 14.15 -10.92
N GLN A 190 5.65 14.93 -12.02
CA GLN A 190 4.97 16.23 -12.09
C GLN A 190 3.51 16.10 -12.56
N THR A 191 3.05 14.88 -12.87
CA THR A 191 1.67 14.63 -13.27
C THR A 191 0.70 15.14 -12.21
N ASP A 192 -0.19 16.07 -12.61
CA ASP A 192 -1.30 16.52 -11.77
C ASP A 192 -2.37 15.43 -11.72
N VAL A 193 -2.54 14.84 -10.55
CA VAL A 193 -3.46 13.71 -10.35
C VAL A 193 -4.90 14.16 -10.16
N ASP A 194 -5.15 15.39 -9.71
CA ASP A 194 -6.49 15.85 -9.38
C ASP A 194 -7.47 15.79 -10.57
N PRO A 195 -7.17 16.36 -11.76
CA PRO A 195 -8.07 16.26 -12.91
C PRO A 195 -8.24 14.82 -13.41
N ILE A 196 -7.21 13.98 -13.27
CA ILE A 196 -7.27 12.55 -13.64
C ILE A 196 -8.22 11.82 -12.70
N CYS A 197 -8.13 12.08 -11.40
CA CYS A 197 -9.01 11.50 -10.39
C CYS A 197 -10.48 11.90 -10.64
N GLU A 198 -10.75 13.19 -10.81
CA GLU A 198 -12.11 13.69 -11.10
C GLU A 198 -12.70 13.07 -12.35
N THR A 199 -11.93 13.01 -13.44
CA THR A 199 -12.34 12.37 -14.70
C THR A 199 -12.60 10.87 -14.50
N SER A 200 -11.73 10.17 -13.79
CA SER A 200 -11.87 8.74 -13.52
C SER A 200 -13.16 8.44 -12.73
N LEU A 201 -13.44 9.23 -11.69
CA LEU A 201 -14.66 9.10 -10.90
C LEU A 201 -15.92 9.40 -11.73
N ALA A 202 -15.88 10.44 -12.58
CA ALA A 202 -16.99 10.75 -13.49
C ALA A 202 -17.24 9.61 -14.48
N MET A 203 -16.20 9.05 -15.08
CA MET A 203 -16.30 7.90 -15.98
C MET A 203 -16.89 6.67 -15.29
N LEU A 204 -16.46 6.38 -14.05
CA LEU A 204 -17.00 5.27 -13.28
C LEU A 204 -18.48 5.48 -12.96
N ARG A 205 -18.91 6.70 -12.59
CA ARG A 205 -20.32 7.03 -12.38
C ARG A 205 -21.16 6.80 -13.63
N LEU A 206 -20.66 7.23 -14.79
CA LEU A 206 -21.35 7.04 -16.07
C LEU A 206 -21.39 5.59 -16.53
N SER A 207 -20.31 4.82 -16.27
CA SER A 207 -20.18 3.45 -16.77
C SER A 207 -20.83 2.40 -15.86
N LEU A 208 -20.82 2.60 -14.55
CA LEU A 208 -21.34 1.63 -13.58
C LEU A 208 -22.73 2.00 -13.04
N GLY A 209 -22.99 3.29 -12.81
CA GLY A 209 -24.18 3.76 -12.14
C GLY A 209 -25.48 3.52 -12.91
N VAL A 210 -26.56 3.29 -12.19
CA VAL A 210 -27.92 3.32 -12.71
C VAL A 210 -28.27 4.79 -12.96
N ARG A 211 -28.86 5.09 -14.15
CA ARG A 211 -29.28 6.46 -14.53
C ARG A 211 -30.57 6.86 -13.81
#